data_4a63696f81b264b1b05cf3fd13eaa70c
#
_entry.id   4a63696f81b264b1b05cf3fd13eaa70c
#
_cell.length_a   1.000
_cell.length_b   1.000
_cell.length_c   1.000
_cell.angle_alpha   90.00
_cell.angle_beta   90.00
_cell.angle_gamma   90.00
#
_symmetry.space_group_name_H-M   'P 1'
#
loop_
_entity.id
_entity.type
_entity.pdbx_description
1 polymer ?
#
loop_
_entity_poly.entity_id
_entity_poly.type
_entity_poly.pdbx_seq_one_letter_code
_entity_poly.pdbx_strand_id
1 'polypeptide(L)'
;METENVNIKNWKSLIKPSKLDVNMSNDLTHATIVAEPLEKGFGLTLGNSLRRILLSSIRGSAVTSIQIDGVLHEFTSIKGVREDVTDIVLNVKSLALKCNSEGTKKLILDAKGPGEIKASDISQVTDVEILNPELVICNLDEKTNFHMEMNVSTRSEERRVGKECRSRWSPYH
;
A
#
# COMPACT_ATOMS: atom_id res chain seq x y z
N MET A 1 -56.61 -7.90 -1.63
CA MET A 1 -55.89 -6.63 -1.71
C MET A 1 -54.42 -6.98 -1.54
N GLU A 2 -53.72 -7.11 -2.66
CA GLU A 2 -52.27 -7.33 -2.66
C GLU A 2 -51.62 -6.02 -2.25
N THR A 3 -50.97 -5.99 -1.09
CA THR A 3 -50.04 -4.93 -0.73
C THR A 3 -48.83 -5.06 -1.64
N GLU A 4 -48.92 -4.52 -2.84
CA GLU A 4 -47.78 -4.39 -3.73
C GLU A 4 -46.69 -3.62 -2.97
N ASN A 5 -45.59 -4.29 -2.76
CA ASN A 5 -44.46 -3.81 -1.99
C ASN A 5 -43.86 -2.55 -2.66
N VAL A 6 -44.25 -1.37 -2.18
CA VAL A 6 -43.89 -0.05 -2.75
C VAL A 6 -42.39 0.07 -2.92
N ASN A 7 -41.62 -0.55 -2.02
CA ASN A 7 -40.15 -0.57 -2.06
C ASN A 7 -39.57 -1.30 -3.30
N ILE A 8 -40.28 -2.33 -3.81
CA ILE A 8 -39.84 -3.05 -5.01
C ILE A 8 -40.08 -2.23 -6.28
N LYS A 9 -41.16 -1.44 -6.31
CA LYS A 9 -41.43 -0.53 -7.44
C LYS A 9 -40.36 0.57 -7.52
N ASN A 10 -40.01 1.19 -6.40
CA ASN A 10 -39.00 2.24 -6.36
C ASN A 10 -37.62 1.75 -6.85
N TRP A 11 -37.22 0.55 -6.44
CA TRP A 11 -35.96 -0.05 -6.89
C TRP A 11 -35.92 -0.34 -8.40
N LYS A 12 -37.02 -0.78 -8.96
CA LYS A 12 -37.14 -1.07 -10.40
C LYS A 12 -37.16 0.19 -11.27
N SER A 13 -37.67 1.31 -10.75
CA SER A 13 -37.76 2.59 -11.46
C SER A 13 -36.50 3.42 -11.45
N LEU A 14 -35.51 3.07 -10.61
CA LEU A 14 -34.22 3.78 -10.55
C LEU A 14 -33.44 3.65 -11.86
N ILE A 15 -32.89 4.76 -12.30
CA ILE A 15 -31.97 4.80 -13.45
C ILE A 15 -30.67 4.09 -13.06
N LYS A 16 -30.41 2.98 -13.73
CA LYS A 16 -29.19 2.18 -13.51
C LYS A 16 -28.19 2.41 -14.63
N PRO A 17 -26.90 2.38 -14.34
CA PRO A 17 -25.89 2.51 -15.38
C PRO A 17 -26.02 1.34 -16.36
N SER A 18 -26.14 1.66 -17.63
CA SER A 18 -26.24 0.67 -18.71
C SER A 18 -24.87 0.26 -19.22
N LYS A 19 -23.86 1.12 -19.04
CA LYS A 19 -22.51 0.93 -19.53
C LYS A 19 -21.51 1.39 -18.47
N LEU A 20 -20.43 0.62 -18.34
CA LEU A 20 -19.25 0.98 -17.54
C LEU A 20 -18.07 1.08 -18.50
N ASP A 21 -17.52 2.29 -18.63
CA ASP A 21 -16.29 2.51 -19.37
C ASP A 21 -15.13 2.52 -18.38
N VAL A 22 -14.16 1.61 -18.57
CA VAL A 22 -13.01 1.46 -17.71
C VAL A 22 -11.76 1.77 -18.52
N ASN A 23 -11.08 2.86 -18.17
CA ASN A 23 -9.80 3.25 -18.74
C ASN A 23 -8.70 3.01 -17.69
N MET A 24 -7.80 2.09 -17.97
CA MET A 24 -6.66 1.76 -17.09
C MET A 24 -5.38 2.38 -17.65
N SER A 25 -4.50 2.82 -16.77
CA SER A 25 -3.14 3.20 -17.14
C SER A 25 -2.32 1.95 -17.53
N ASN A 26 -1.28 2.15 -18.34
CA ASN A 26 -0.38 1.06 -18.74
C ASN A 26 0.30 0.40 -17.52
N ASP A 27 0.54 1.16 -16.47
CA ASP A 27 1.20 0.69 -15.24
C ASP A 27 0.23 0.02 -14.26
N LEU A 28 -1.06 -0.11 -14.62
CA LEU A 28 -2.13 -0.66 -13.76
C LEU A 28 -2.27 0.01 -12.38
N THR A 29 -1.70 1.21 -12.22
CA THR A 29 -1.73 1.96 -10.94
C THR A 29 -2.90 2.93 -10.86
N HIS A 30 -3.44 3.33 -12.01
CA HIS A 30 -4.56 4.25 -12.11
C HIS A 30 -5.66 3.68 -13.00
N ALA A 31 -6.90 3.84 -12.58
CA ALA A 31 -8.06 3.52 -13.38
C ALA A 31 -9.11 4.62 -13.27
N THR A 32 -9.68 5.01 -14.39
CA THR A 32 -10.84 5.89 -14.45
C THR A 32 -12.05 5.08 -14.87
N ILE A 33 -13.06 5.05 -14.04
CA ILE A 33 -14.31 4.31 -14.28
C ILE A 33 -15.44 5.31 -14.44
N VAL A 34 -16.09 5.28 -15.60
CA VAL A 34 -17.25 6.12 -15.90
C VAL A 34 -18.49 5.23 -15.92
N ALA A 35 -19.48 5.57 -15.09
CA ALA A 35 -20.75 4.87 -14.97
C ALA A 35 -21.89 5.82 -15.32
N GLU A 36 -22.55 5.58 -16.44
CA GLU A 36 -23.64 6.42 -16.95
C GLU A 36 -24.77 5.55 -17.55
N PRO A 37 -26.05 6.01 -17.45
CA PRO A 37 -26.59 7.11 -16.66
C PRO A 37 -26.74 6.75 -15.18
N LEU A 38 -26.79 7.74 -14.30
CA LEU A 38 -27.09 7.57 -12.87
C LEU A 38 -28.19 8.52 -12.43
N GLU A 39 -29.01 8.08 -11.48
CA GLU A 39 -30.00 8.91 -10.81
C GLU A 39 -29.31 10.09 -10.09
N LYS A 40 -30.00 11.26 -10.03
CA LYS A 40 -29.49 12.46 -9.38
C LYS A 40 -29.15 12.18 -7.91
N GLY A 41 -27.91 12.46 -7.51
CA GLY A 41 -27.38 12.23 -6.14
C GLY A 41 -26.75 10.86 -5.92
N PHE A 42 -27.04 9.85 -6.73
CA PHE A 42 -26.48 8.49 -6.57
C PHE A 42 -24.97 8.44 -6.82
N GLY A 43 -24.44 9.30 -7.67
CA GLY A 43 -22.99 9.37 -7.92
C GLY A 43 -22.18 9.62 -6.64
N LEU A 44 -22.64 10.56 -5.81
CA LEU A 44 -21.99 10.86 -4.53
C LEU A 44 -22.09 9.68 -3.54
N THR A 45 -23.28 9.05 -3.46
CA THR A 45 -23.51 7.89 -2.59
C THR A 45 -22.64 6.70 -2.99
N LEU A 46 -22.61 6.36 -4.27
CA LEU A 46 -21.78 5.28 -4.81
C LEU A 46 -20.29 5.57 -4.62
N GLY A 47 -19.85 6.78 -4.93
CA GLY A 47 -18.45 7.18 -4.78
C GLY A 47 -17.97 7.06 -3.33
N ASN A 48 -18.76 7.53 -2.36
CA ASN A 48 -18.42 7.41 -0.94
C ASN A 48 -18.43 5.96 -0.46
N SER A 49 -19.39 5.16 -0.92
CA SER A 49 -19.49 3.74 -0.56
C SER A 49 -18.33 2.95 -1.12
N LEU A 50 -17.98 3.15 -2.40
CA LEU A 50 -16.82 2.51 -3.03
C LEU A 50 -15.51 2.93 -2.35
N ARG A 51 -15.35 4.22 -2.04
CA ARG A 51 -14.18 4.71 -1.30
C ARG A 51 -14.02 3.99 0.04
N ARG A 52 -15.09 3.83 0.80
CA ARG A 52 -15.05 3.12 2.09
C ARG A 52 -14.67 1.66 1.92
N ILE A 53 -15.23 0.97 0.94
CA ILE A 53 -14.92 -0.44 0.65
C ILE A 53 -13.46 -0.59 0.22
N LEU A 54 -12.97 0.27 -0.68
CA LEU A 54 -11.59 0.25 -1.15
C LEU A 54 -10.60 0.44 -0.01
N LEU A 55 -10.87 1.35 0.93
CA LEU A 55 -9.98 1.63 2.04
C LEU A 55 -10.04 0.60 3.17
N SER A 56 -11.20 -0.04 3.40
CA SER A 56 -11.41 -0.91 4.57
C SER A 56 -11.35 -2.39 4.27
N SER A 57 -11.73 -2.80 3.06
CA SER A 57 -12.00 -4.21 2.75
C SER A 57 -10.97 -4.85 1.84
N ILE A 58 -10.23 -4.06 1.04
CA ILE A 58 -9.19 -4.60 0.18
C ILE A 58 -7.93 -4.87 1.01
N ARG A 59 -7.44 -6.10 0.88
CA ARG A 59 -6.21 -6.54 1.54
C ARG A 59 -5.03 -6.40 0.58
N GLY A 60 -3.91 -5.93 1.10
CA GLY A 60 -2.64 -5.86 0.41
C GLY A 60 -1.50 -6.25 1.33
N SER A 61 -0.38 -6.65 0.75
CA SER A 61 0.84 -6.96 1.49
C SER A 61 1.75 -5.75 1.52
N ALA A 62 2.35 -5.50 2.69
CA ALA A 62 3.28 -4.40 2.84
C ALA A 62 4.23 -4.61 4.02
N VAL A 63 5.34 -3.91 3.98
CA VAL A 63 6.26 -3.83 5.11
C VAL A 63 5.59 -3.07 6.26
N THR A 64 5.55 -3.69 7.43
CA THR A 64 4.90 -3.13 8.63
C THR A 64 5.90 -2.57 9.63
N SER A 65 7.10 -3.13 9.67
CA SER A 65 8.21 -2.64 10.49
C SER A 65 9.54 -2.97 9.83
N ILE A 66 10.52 -2.14 10.08
CA ILE A 66 11.91 -2.35 9.67
C ILE A 66 12.81 -2.26 10.90
N GLN A 67 13.92 -2.97 10.85
CA GLN A 67 14.99 -2.90 11.82
C GLN A 67 16.31 -2.87 11.06
N ILE A 68 17.11 -1.85 11.30
CA ILE A 68 18.44 -1.66 10.68
C ILE A 68 19.48 -1.76 11.78
N ASP A 69 20.54 -2.49 11.55
CA ASP A 69 21.62 -2.63 12.51
C ASP A 69 22.30 -1.29 12.81
N GLY A 70 22.49 -0.99 14.10
CA GLY A 70 23.12 0.25 14.55
C GLY A 70 22.20 1.49 14.53
N VAL A 71 20.93 1.35 14.20
CA VAL A 71 19.94 2.44 14.17
C VAL A 71 18.97 2.32 15.32
N LEU A 72 18.87 3.37 16.15
CA LEU A 72 17.95 3.42 17.29
C LEU A 72 16.63 4.13 16.96
N HIS A 73 16.65 5.08 16.03
CA HIS A 73 15.47 5.85 15.64
C HIS A 73 15.58 6.35 14.19
N GLU A 74 14.45 6.72 13.61
CA GLU A 74 14.30 7.10 12.20
C GLU A 74 15.03 8.39 11.76
N PHE A 75 15.43 9.22 12.72
CA PHE A 75 16.10 10.51 12.44
C PHE A 75 17.63 10.41 12.53
N THR A 76 18.19 9.23 12.34
CA THR A 76 19.64 9.01 12.30
C THR A 76 20.11 8.85 10.87
N SER A 77 21.36 9.24 10.64
CA SER A 77 22.11 8.87 9.43
C SER A 77 23.00 7.66 9.72
N ILE A 78 23.18 6.82 8.71
CA ILE A 78 24.02 5.62 8.80
C ILE A 78 25.36 5.94 8.14
N LYS A 79 26.44 5.67 8.83
CA LYS A 79 27.79 5.93 8.31
C LYS A 79 28.05 5.05 7.08
N GLY A 80 28.40 5.68 5.95
CA GLY A 80 28.67 5.00 4.69
C GLY A 80 27.41 4.67 3.87
N VAL A 81 26.27 5.17 4.27
CA VAL A 81 25.02 5.18 3.48
C VAL A 81 24.70 6.62 3.11
N ARG A 82 24.35 6.85 1.86
CA ARG A 82 24.10 8.19 1.34
C ARG A 82 22.77 8.78 1.82
N GLU A 83 21.76 7.94 1.90
CA GLU A 83 20.40 8.29 2.32
C GLU A 83 20.28 8.25 3.86
N ASP A 84 19.45 9.13 4.39
CA ASP A 84 19.03 9.06 5.79
C ASP A 84 18.03 7.92 6.01
N VAL A 85 17.93 7.46 7.25
CA VAL A 85 16.98 6.38 7.61
C VAL A 85 15.54 6.73 7.21
N THR A 86 15.16 8.00 7.29
CA THR A 86 13.83 8.47 6.85
C THR A 86 13.61 8.22 5.35
N ASP A 87 14.62 8.49 4.52
CA ASP A 87 14.55 8.26 3.08
C ASP A 87 14.47 6.76 2.77
N ILE A 88 15.25 5.94 3.49
CA ILE A 88 15.17 4.48 3.37
C ILE A 88 13.75 3.99 3.72
N VAL A 89 13.14 4.50 4.79
CA VAL A 89 11.76 4.16 5.15
C VAL A 89 10.77 4.55 4.05
N LEU A 90 10.94 5.71 3.43
CA LEU A 90 10.08 6.16 2.32
C LEU A 90 10.26 5.27 1.08
N ASN A 91 11.49 4.88 0.76
CA ASN A 91 11.77 3.95 -0.34
C ASN A 91 11.16 2.56 -0.06
N VAL A 92 11.32 2.04 1.15
CA VAL A 92 10.69 0.77 1.56
C VAL A 92 9.16 0.85 1.53
N LYS A 93 8.55 1.99 1.82
CA LYS A 93 7.10 2.20 1.66
C LYS A 93 6.62 2.08 0.21
N SER A 94 7.49 2.39 -0.75
CA SER A 94 7.20 2.26 -2.18
C SER A 94 7.36 0.84 -2.70
N LEU A 95 7.83 -0.09 -1.85
CA LEU A 95 8.01 -1.50 -2.21
C LEU A 95 6.66 -2.18 -2.43
N ALA A 96 6.47 -2.71 -3.63
CA ALA A 96 5.27 -3.44 -4.00
C ALA A 96 5.48 -4.94 -3.76
N LEU A 97 4.71 -5.49 -2.83
CA LEU A 97 4.83 -6.88 -2.40
C LEU A 97 3.52 -7.64 -2.59
N LYS A 98 3.64 -8.91 -2.95
CA LYS A 98 2.54 -9.85 -2.96
C LYS A 98 2.87 -11.01 -2.04
N CYS A 99 2.04 -11.24 -1.03
CA CYS A 99 2.20 -12.36 -0.10
C CYS A 99 1.11 -13.39 -0.37
N ASN A 100 1.52 -14.63 -0.58
CA ASN A 100 0.62 -15.74 -0.91
C ASN A 100 0.13 -16.50 0.33
N SER A 101 0.66 -16.20 1.52
CA SER A 101 0.28 -16.82 2.78
C SER A 101 -0.15 -15.80 3.83
N GLU A 102 -0.99 -16.21 4.76
CA GLU A 102 -1.37 -15.39 5.91
C GLU A 102 -0.26 -15.38 6.97
N GLY A 103 -0.19 -14.28 7.73
CA GLY A 103 0.76 -14.09 8.81
C GLY A 103 1.86 -13.08 8.50
N THR A 104 2.74 -12.89 9.48
CA THR A 104 3.89 -11.98 9.34
C THR A 104 5.08 -12.77 8.81
N LYS A 105 5.70 -12.29 7.75
CA LYS A 105 6.91 -12.85 7.15
C LYS A 105 8.07 -11.90 7.37
N LYS A 106 9.25 -12.46 7.59
CA LYS A 106 10.49 -11.70 7.77
C LYS A 106 11.30 -11.76 6.48
N LEU A 107 11.62 -10.59 5.95
CA LEU A 107 12.55 -10.42 4.84
C LEU A 107 13.87 -9.88 5.39
N ILE A 108 14.97 -10.31 4.84
CA ILE A 108 16.31 -9.89 5.22
C ILE A 108 16.99 -9.29 3.99
N LEU A 109 17.61 -8.16 4.19
CA LEU A 109 18.44 -7.48 3.20
C LEU A 109 19.86 -7.38 3.74
N ASP A 110 20.76 -8.14 3.14
CA ASP A 110 22.19 -8.13 3.43
C ASP A 110 22.94 -7.61 2.21
N ALA A 111 23.59 -6.48 2.35
CA ALA A 111 24.38 -5.88 1.28
C ALA A 111 25.76 -5.43 1.74
N LYS A 112 26.70 -5.51 0.82
CA LYS A 112 28.09 -5.02 1.02
C LYS A 112 28.40 -4.00 -0.06
N GLY A 113 28.73 -2.79 0.38
CA GLY A 113 29.07 -1.70 -0.54
C GLY A 113 30.46 -1.81 -1.15
N PRO A 114 30.81 -0.89 -2.07
CA PRO A 114 29.99 0.23 -2.55
C PRO A 114 28.98 -0.20 -3.65
N GLY A 115 27.86 0.48 -3.75
CA GLY A 115 26.88 0.26 -4.82
C GLY A 115 25.45 0.64 -4.46
N GLU A 116 24.57 0.56 -5.46
CA GLU A 116 23.13 0.71 -5.28
C GLU A 116 22.53 -0.58 -4.72
N ILE A 117 21.75 -0.46 -3.66
CA ILE A 117 20.97 -1.57 -3.12
C ILE A 117 19.55 -1.48 -3.68
N LYS A 118 19.15 -2.52 -4.40
CA LYS A 118 17.84 -2.64 -5.01
C LYS A 118 16.93 -3.61 -4.27
N ALA A 119 15.66 -3.53 -4.56
CA ALA A 119 14.68 -4.47 -4.02
C ALA A 119 14.96 -5.93 -4.43
N SER A 120 15.66 -6.15 -5.55
CA SER A 120 16.15 -7.48 -5.99
C SER A 120 17.12 -8.13 -5.02
N ASP A 121 17.84 -7.35 -4.22
CA ASP A 121 18.88 -7.83 -3.30
C ASP A 121 18.28 -8.34 -1.98
N ILE A 122 16.97 -8.15 -1.79
CA ILE A 122 16.24 -8.71 -0.65
C ILE A 122 16.23 -10.25 -0.77
N SER A 123 16.57 -10.93 0.30
CA SER A 123 16.51 -12.39 0.37
C SER A 123 15.11 -12.89 0.05
N GLN A 124 15.01 -13.70 -1.00
CA GLN A 124 13.73 -14.26 -1.43
C GLN A 124 13.19 -15.25 -0.40
N VAL A 125 11.98 -14.99 0.07
CA VAL A 125 11.21 -15.93 0.87
C VAL A 125 10.12 -16.54 0.00
N THR A 126 9.93 -17.82 0.07
CA THR A 126 9.06 -18.63 -0.82
C THR A 126 7.64 -18.07 -0.99
N ASP A 127 7.15 -17.36 0.01
CA ASP A 127 5.77 -16.87 0.06
C ASP A 127 5.61 -15.39 -0.31
N VAL A 128 6.70 -14.66 -0.56
CA VAL A 128 6.67 -13.22 -0.83
C VAL A 128 7.30 -12.93 -2.18
N GLU A 129 6.53 -12.34 -3.07
CA GLU A 129 6.94 -11.91 -4.39
C GLU A 129 7.12 -10.39 -4.41
N ILE A 130 8.27 -9.92 -4.92
CA ILE A 130 8.57 -8.50 -5.09
C ILE A 130 8.17 -8.11 -6.51
N LEU A 131 7.23 -7.17 -6.64
CA LEU A 131 6.67 -6.78 -7.94
C LEU A 131 7.49 -5.67 -8.62
N ASN A 132 8.30 -4.93 -7.86
CA ASN A 132 9.16 -3.86 -8.37
C ASN A 132 10.64 -4.05 -7.97
N PRO A 133 11.33 -5.06 -8.53
CA PRO A 133 12.70 -5.42 -8.15
C PRO A 133 13.73 -4.32 -8.44
N GLU A 134 13.45 -3.43 -9.40
CA GLU A 134 14.34 -2.33 -9.79
C GLU A 134 14.31 -1.11 -8.83
N LEU A 135 13.44 -1.14 -7.83
CA LEU A 135 13.35 -0.05 -6.85
C LEU A 135 14.67 0.05 -6.06
N VAL A 136 15.30 1.22 -6.10
CA VAL A 136 16.47 1.53 -5.30
C VAL A 136 16.04 1.83 -3.87
N ILE A 137 16.61 1.12 -2.90
CA ILE A 137 16.33 1.30 -1.47
C ILE A 137 17.29 2.32 -0.88
N CYS A 138 18.60 2.13 -1.10
CA CYS A 138 19.66 3.05 -0.66
C CYS A 138 20.92 2.83 -1.47
N ASN A 139 21.87 3.78 -1.32
CA ASN A 139 23.19 3.75 -1.95
C ASN A 139 24.27 3.65 -0.88
N LEU A 140 25.21 2.72 -1.05
CA LEU A 140 26.38 2.60 -0.19
C LEU A 140 27.60 3.26 -0.85
N ASP A 141 28.19 4.22 -0.16
CA ASP A 141 29.36 4.95 -0.67
C ASP A 141 30.69 4.26 -0.35
N GLU A 142 30.75 3.52 0.75
CA GLU A 142 31.97 2.85 1.24
C GLU A 142 31.76 1.33 1.36
N LYS A 143 32.83 0.61 1.66
CA LYS A 143 32.78 -0.83 2.00
C LYS A 143 32.10 -1.03 3.35
N THR A 144 30.84 -0.67 3.42
CA THR A 144 29.99 -0.80 4.61
C THR A 144 29.14 -2.05 4.48
N ASN A 145 28.99 -2.79 5.56
CA ASN A 145 28.01 -3.86 5.63
C ASN A 145 26.69 -3.23 6.05
N PHE A 146 25.66 -3.46 5.24
CA PHE A 146 24.29 -3.01 5.53
C PHE A 146 23.42 -4.22 5.78
N HIS A 147 22.83 -4.27 6.97
CA HIS A 147 21.88 -5.32 7.35
C HIS A 147 20.56 -4.70 7.77
N MET A 148 19.46 -5.14 7.13
CA MET A 148 18.14 -4.68 7.43
C MET A 148 17.15 -5.85 7.46
N GLU A 149 16.36 -5.91 8.51
CA GLU A 149 15.26 -6.84 8.65
C GLU A 149 13.92 -6.13 8.45
N MET A 150 13.03 -6.73 7.69
CA MET A 150 11.72 -6.17 7.38
C MET A 150 10.62 -7.20 7.70
N ASN A 151 9.61 -6.78 8.44
CA ASN A 151 8.43 -7.61 8.64
C ASN A 151 7.35 -7.22 7.64
N VAL A 152 6.87 -8.20 6.90
CA VAL A 152 5.79 -8.06 5.91
C VAL A 152 4.55 -8.73 6.45
N SER A 153 3.41 -8.07 6.33
CA SER A 153 2.11 -8.67 6.65
C SER A 153 1.02 -8.21 5.69
N THR A 154 -0.01 -9.04 5.57
CA THR A 154 -1.21 -8.71 4.79
C THR A 154 -2.19 -7.93 5.65
N ARG A 155 -2.55 -6.72 5.23
CA ARG A 155 -3.48 -5.83 5.94
C ARG A 155 -4.35 -5.04 4.98
N SER A 156 -5.48 -4.51 5.47
CA SER A 156 -6.27 -3.53 4.73
C SER A 156 -5.64 -2.14 4.81
N GLU A 157 -5.84 -1.34 3.77
CA GLU A 157 -5.31 0.03 3.63
C GLU A 157 -5.70 0.95 4.81
N GLU A 158 -6.92 0.86 5.31
CA GLU A 158 -7.43 1.69 6.40
C GLU A 158 -6.60 1.60 7.69
N ARG A 159 -6.04 0.42 7.99
CA ARG A 159 -5.16 0.26 9.17
C ARG A 159 -3.81 0.96 9.01
N ARG A 160 -3.32 1.12 7.78
CA ARG A 160 -2.07 1.84 7.51
C ARG A 160 -2.25 3.35 7.64
N VAL A 161 -3.28 3.90 6.96
CA VAL A 161 -3.52 5.34 6.90
C VAL A 161 -4.09 5.87 8.23
N GLY A 162 -4.99 5.15 8.87
CA GLY A 162 -5.69 5.64 10.07
C GLY A 162 -4.81 5.75 11.32
N LYS A 163 -3.85 4.85 11.52
CA LYS A 163 -2.96 4.91 12.70
C LYS A 163 -1.84 5.94 12.53
N GLU A 164 -1.25 6.02 11.36
CA GLU A 164 -0.16 6.97 11.10
C GLU A 164 -0.65 8.42 11.08
N CYS A 165 -1.83 8.69 10.50
CA CYS A 165 -2.41 10.03 10.54
C CYS A 165 -2.85 10.47 11.92
N ARG A 166 -3.35 9.57 12.78
CA ARG A 166 -3.75 9.93 14.15
C ARG A 166 -2.57 10.20 15.08
N SER A 167 -1.48 9.47 14.95
CA SER A 167 -0.30 9.67 15.77
C SER A 167 0.49 10.92 15.40
N ARG A 168 0.37 11.40 14.16
CA ARG A 168 1.11 12.56 13.66
C ARG A 168 0.40 13.90 13.86
N TRP A 169 -0.92 13.92 14.10
CA TRP A 169 -1.73 15.15 14.12
C TRP A 169 -2.52 15.38 15.41
N SER A 170 -2.18 14.74 16.50
CA SER A 170 -2.72 15.06 17.81
C SER A 170 -1.62 15.55 18.75
N PRO A 171 -1.29 16.86 18.76
CA PRO A 171 -0.39 17.42 19.76
C PRO A 171 -1.06 17.66 21.13
N TYR A 172 -2.31 17.23 21.30
CA TYR A 172 -3.07 17.41 22.54
C TYR A 172 -3.74 16.11 22.96
N HIS A 173 -3.00 15.31 23.71
CA HIS A 173 -3.53 14.44 24.77
C HIS A 173 -2.50 14.36 25.87
#